data_00a820beab2520d5fb686fed7d31c37d
#
_entry.id   00a820beab2520d5fb686fed7d31c37d
#
_cell.length_a   1.000
_cell.length_b   1.000
_cell.length_c   1.000
_cell.angle_alpha   90.00
_cell.angle_beta   90.00
_cell.angle_gamma   90.00
#
_symmetry.space_group_name_H-M   'P 1'
#
loop_
_entity.id
_entity.type
_entity.pdbx_description
1 polymer ?
#
loop_
_entity_poly.entity_id
_entity_poly.type
_entity_poly.pdbx_seq_one_letter_code
_entity_poly.pdbx_strand_id
1 'polypeptide(L)'
;MKINKSGAALSRIVQIGETLKELSQKSGKEYLPLNRGVNQVVNIDLTEVVKSINFNSPEIQVYPHGAGRPDLRAAINEEFFAGKSSPDNILITAGGMHALDLVAQTVNIGKLFLPSYYWGCYFKMLKIRSVESEGYDSQSDLLPMIDRLQG
;
A
#
# COMPACT_ATOMS: atom_id res chain seq x y z
N MET A 1 10.04 -16.85 27.49
CA MET A 1 10.09 -16.44 26.07
C MET A 1 10.15 -14.92 26.02
N LYS A 2 11.17 -14.34 25.40
CA LYS A 2 11.33 -12.88 25.31
C LYS A 2 10.72 -12.44 23.97
N ILE A 3 9.61 -11.71 24.02
CA ILE A 3 8.95 -11.21 22.82
C ILE A 3 9.62 -9.89 22.42
N ASN A 4 10.11 -9.81 21.19
CA ASN A 4 10.65 -8.58 20.66
C ASN A 4 9.50 -7.60 20.35
N LYS A 5 9.69 -6.32 20.70
CA LYS A 5 8.72 -5.28 20.30
C LYS A 5 8.71 -5.16 18.78
N SER A 6 7.54 -5.19 18.18
CA SER A 6 7.37 -5.10 16.72
C SER A 6 7.82 -3.76 16.12
N GLY A 7 7.98 -2.71 16.96
CA GLY A 7 8.19 -1.34 16.48
C GLY A 7 6.93 -0.70 15.87
N ALA A 8 5.81 -1.42 15.80
CA ALA A 8 4.56 -0.88 15.31
C ALA A 8 4.01 0.20 16.25
N ALA A 9 3.56 1.30 15.69
CA ALA A 9 2.89 2.37 16.40
C ALA A 9 1.62 2.79 15.66
N LEU A 10 0.62 3.24 16.41
CA LEU A 10 -0.61 3.73 15.82
C LEU A 10 -0.31 4.90 14.87
N SER A 11 -0.91 4.87 13.69
CA SER A 11 -0.73 5.93 12.69
C SER A 11 -1.33 7.26 13.18
N ARG A 12 -0.59 8.37 13.03
CA ARG A 12 -1.11 9.71 13.33
C ARG A 12 -2.37 10.05 12.52
N ILE A 13 -2.47 9.57 11.29
CA ILE A 13 -3.65 9.75 10.43
C ILE A 13 -4.88 9.13 11.09
N VAL A 14 -4.75 7.94 11.68
CA VAL A 14 -5.84 7.29 12.42
C VAL A 14 -6.18 8.09 13.66
N GLN A 15 -5.20 8.52 14.45
CA GLN A 15 -5.41 9.35 15.65
C GLN A 15 -6.15 10.64 15.33
N ILE A 16 -5.76 11.35 14.26
CA ILE A 16 -6.46 12.56 13.79
C ILE A 16 -7.94 12.25 13.48
N GLY A 17 -8.20 11.14 12.79
CA GLY A 17 -9.57 10.73 12.48
C GLY A 17 -10.42 10.48 13.72
N GLU A 18 -9.88 9.80 14.73
CA GLU A 18 -10.57 9.59 16.01
C GLU A 18 -10.80 10.90 16.76
N THR A 19 -9.80 11.79 16.81
CA THR A 19 -9.92 13.12 17.44
C THR A 19 -11.01 13.96 16.76
N LEU A 20 -11.07 13.97 15.42
CA LEU A 20 -12.11 14.69 14.68
C LEU A 20 -13.51 14.15 15.00
N LYS A 21 -13.65 12.84 15.09
CA LYS A 21 -14.91 12.19 15.46
C LYS A 21 -15.37 12.60 16.87
N GLU A 22 -14.46 12.57 17.84
CA GLU A 22 -14.75 13.03 19.19
C GLU A 22 -15.12 14.52 19.25
N LEU A 23 -14.39 15.38 18.53
CA LEU A 23 -14.68 16.81 18.47
C LEU A 23 -16.05 17.08 17.83
N SER A 24 -16.40 16.36 16.77
CA SER A 24 -17.70 16.44 16.14
C SER A 24 -18.84 16.12 17.13
N GLN A 25 -18.69 15.01 17.86
CA GLN A 25 -19.66 14.62 18.88
C GLN A 25 -19.79 15.64 20.02
N LYS A 26 -18.67 16.19 20.49
CA LYS A 26 -18.67 17.14 21.61
C LYS A 26 -19.18 18.54 21.22
N SER A 27 -18.90 18.99 20.02
CA SER A 27 -19.23 20.34 19.55
C SER A 27 -20.54 20.44 18.79
N GLY A 28 -21.12 19.31 18.36
CA GLY A 28 -22.24 19.25 17.44
C GLY A 28 -21.94 19.80 16.03
N LYS A 29 -20.67 20.06 15.73
CA LYS A 29 -20.22 20.55 14.41
C LYS A 29 -19.76 19.38 13.56
N GLU A 30 -20.07 19.43 12.27
CA GLU A 30 -19.52 18.52 11.29
C GLU A 30 -18.12 18.98 10.86
N TYR A 31 -17.14 18.06 10.91
CA TYR A 31 -15.78 18.30 10.45
C TYR A 31 -15.52 17.45 9.22
N LEU A 32 -15.01 18.05 8.16
CA LEU A 32 -14.65 17.35 6.93
C LEU A 32 -13.32 16.60 7.12
N PRO A 33 -13.29 15.24 7.03
CA PRO A 33 -12.11 14.44 7.33
C PRO A 33 -11.17 14.39 6.12
N LEU A 34 -10.37 15.43 5.91
CA LEU A 34 -9.37 15.50 4.83
C LEU A 34 -8.06 14.76 5.15
N ASN A 35 -8.00 14.02 6.25
CA ASN A 35 -6.82 13.28 6.70
C ASN A 35 -6.61 11.93 5.98
N ARG A 36 -7.56 11.51 5.15
CA ARG A 36 -7.48 10.25 4.38
C ARG A 36 -7.79 10.52 2.92
N GLY A 37 -7.02 9.91 2.02
CA GLY A 37 -7.30 9.90 0.58
C GLY A 37 -8.41 8.90 0.21
N VAL A 38 -9.55 8.98 0.88
CA VAL A 38 -10.72 8.13 0.59
C VAL A 38 -11.67 8.91 -0.30
N ASN A 39 -12.14 8.28 -1.39
CA ASN A 39 -13.16 8.88 -2.22
C ASN A 39 -14.48 9.05 -1.42
N GLN A 40 -14.90 10.30 -1.26
CA GLN A 40 -16.18 10.66 -0.63
C GLN A 40 -17.10 11.44 -1.58
N VAL A 41 -16.66 11.65 -2.81
CA VAL A 41 -17.37 12.48 -3.79
C VAL A 41 -18.32 11.65 -4.65
N VAL A 42 -17.92 10.43 -4.99
CA VAL A 42 -18.68 9.52 -5.83
C VAL A 42 -18.97 8.24 -5.06
N ASN A 43 -20.24 7.92 -4.92
CA ASN A 43 -20.64 6.62 -4.38
C ASN A 43 -20.49 5.56 -5.48
N ILE A 44 -19.59 4.59 -5.27
CA ILE A 44 -19.40 3.49 -6.21
C ILE A 44 -20.37 2.39 -5.82
N ASP A 45 -21.40 2.18 -6.63
CA ASP A 45 -22.37 1.10 -6.43
C ASP A 45 -21.82 -0.20 -7.05
N LEU A 46 -21.47 -1.15 -6.20
CA LEU A 46 -21.01 -2.48 -6.58
C LEU A 46 -22.10 -3.56 -6.49
N THR A 47 -23.36 -3.17 -6.31
CA THR A 47 -24.46 -4.10 -6.06
C THR A 47 -24.59 -5.17 -7.15
N GLU A 48 -24.55 -4.76 -8.41
CA GLU A 48 -24.69 -5.71 -9.54
C GLU A 48 -23.46 -6.61 -9.68
N VAL A 49 -22.28 -6.09 -9.41
CA VAL A 49 -21.04 -6.88 -9.39
C VAL A 49 -21.12 -7.97 -8.30
N VAL A 50 -21.55 -7.60 -7.10
CA VAL A 50 -21.68 -8.55 -5.98
C VAL A 50 -22.74 -9.60 -6.27
N LYS A 51 -23.90 -9.21 -6.84
CA LYS A 51 -24.96 -10.14 -7.24
C LYS A 51 -24.52 -11.14 -8.31
N SER A 52 -23.60 -10.76 -9.17
CA SER A 52 -23.08 -11.65 -10.23
C SER A 52 -22.15 -12.75 -9.69
N ILE A 53 -21.68 -12.64 -8.44
CA ILE A 53 -20.75 -13.59 -7.85
C ILE A 53 -21.52 -14.77 -7.27
N ASN A 54 -21.28 -15.97 -7.82
CA ASN A 54 -21.78 -17.20 -7.22
C ASN A 54 -20.86 -17.67 -6.09
N PHE A 55 -21.15 -17.27 -4.85
CA PHE A 55 -20.37 -17.65 -3.67
C PHE A 55 -20.36 -19.15 -3.38
N ASN A 56 -21.27 -19.94 -3.99
CA ASN A 56 -21.29 -21.38 -3.87
C ASN A 56 -20.46 -22.08 -4.98
N SER A 57 -19.86 -21.32 -5.86
CA SER A 57 -18.96 -21.89 -6.89
C SER A 57 -17.76 -22.55 -6.24
N PRO A 58 -17.42 -23.79 -6.62
CA PRO A 58 -16.22 -24.46 -6.12
C PRO A 58 -14.94 -23.63 -6.35
N GLU A 59 -14.89 -22.84 -7.41
CA GLU A 59 -13.75 -21.98 -7.75
C GLU A 59 -13.46 -20.89 -6.71
N ILE A 60 -14.51 -20.45 -5.95
CA ILE A 60 -14.36 -19.46 -4.89
C ILE A 60 -13.96 -20.13 -3.58
N GLN A 61 -14.28 -21.41 -3.40
CA GLN A 61 -14.10 -22.16 -2.16
C GLN A 61 -12.76 -22.89 -2.07
N VAL A 62 -11.92 -22.82 -3.11
CA VAL A 62 -10.59 -23.44 -3.13
C VAL A 62 -9.48 -22.40 -2.96
N TYR A 63 -8.31 -22.86 -2.55
CA TYR A 63 -7.13 -21.99 -2.52
C TYR A 63 -6.77 -21.54 -3.94
N PRO A 64 -6.63 -20.22 -4.16
CA PRO A 64 -6.17 -19.73 -5.45
C PRO A 64 -4.69 -20.06 -5.68
N HIS A 65 -4.23 -19.92 -6.92
CA HIS A 65 -2.82 -19.98 -7.25
C HIS A 65 -2.02 -18.97 -6.41
N GLY A 66 -0.83 -19.35 -5.91
CA GLY A 66 -0.04 -18.53 -5.00
C GLY A 66 0.32 -17.13 -5.51
N ALA A 67 0.46 -16.95 -6.81
CA ALA A 67 0.65 -15.64 -7.44
C ALA A 67 -0.67 -14.85 -7.66
N GLY A 68 -1.81 -15.44 -7.34
CA GLY A 68 -3.15 -14.92 -7.66
C GLY A 68 -3.77 -15.60 -8.87
N ARG A 69 -5.08 -15.40 -9.05
CA ARG A 69 -5.85 -16.01 -10.15
C ARG A 69 -5.26 -15.63 -11.50
N PRO A 70 -5.06 -16.59 -12.43
CA PRO A 70 -4.47 -16.32 -13.75
C PRO A 70 -5.30 -15.32 -14.59
N ASP A 71 -6.63 -15.43 -14.54
CA ASP A 71 -7.54 -14.52 -15.24
C ASP A 71 -7.44 -13.08 -14.74
N LEU A 72 -7.33 -12.87 -13.42
CA LEU A 72 -7.11 -11.55 -12.84
C LEU A 72 -5.75 -10.96 -13.26
N ARG A 73 -4.70 -11.78 -13.24
CA ARG A 73 -3.36 -11.35 -13.67
C ARG A 73 -3.33 -10.98 -15.14
N ALA A 74 -4.04 -11.75 -15.98
CA ALA A 74 -4.19 -11.43 -17.40
C ALA A 74 -4.96 -10.12 -17.61
N ALA A 75 -6.08 -9.92 -16.93
CA ALA A 75 -6.85 -8.69 -16.99
C ALA A 75 -6.04 -7.45 -16.55
N ILE A 76 -5.25 -7.57 -15.47
CA ILE A 76 -4.34 -6.50 -15.02
C ILE A 76 -3.28 -6.21 -16.08
N ASN A 77 -2.69 -7.24 -16.70
CA ASN A 77 -1.72 -7.04 -17.77
C ASN A 77 -2.30 -6.27 -18.95
N GLU A 78 -3.51 -6.60 -19.34
CA GLU A 78 -4.19 -5.91 -20.44
C GLU A 78 -4.54 -4.47 -20.08
N GLU A 79 -5.20 -4.26 -18.93
CA GLU A 79 -5.72 -2.94 -18.52
C GLU A 79 -4.63 -1.94 -18.17
N PHE A 80 -3.61 -2.34 -17.41
CA PHE A 80 -2.60 -1.42 -16.89
C PHE A 80 -1.30 -1.41 -17.70
N PHE A 81 -1.01 -2.45 -18.43
CA PHE A 81 0.23 -2.59 -19.22
C PHE A 81 -0.03 -2.71 -20.74
N ALA A 82 -1.30 -2.64 -21.17
CA ALA A 82 -1.69 -2.80 -22.58
C ALA A 82 -1.07 -4.06 -23.21
N GLY A 83 -1.05 -5.17 -22.48
CA GLY A 83 -0.48 -6.44 -22.90
C GLY A 83 1.06 -6.46 -23.07
N LYS A 84 1.77 -5.37 -22.71
CA LYS A 84 3.22 -5.25 -22.92
C LYS A 84 4.07 -6.01 -21.90
N SER A 85 3.45 -6.50 -20.81
CA SER A 85 4.11 -7.34 -19.81
C SER A 85 3.64 -8.80 -19.96
N SER A 86 4.14 -9.69 -19.13
CA SER A 86 3.57 -11.04 -18.98
C SER A 86 2.71 -11.10 -17.73
N PRO A 87 1.56 -11.80 -17.74
CA PRO A 87 0.83 -12.11 -16.52
C PRO A 87 1.68 -12.80 -15.45
N ASP A 88 2.76 -13.49 -15.84
CA ASP A 88 3.67 -14.13 -14.91
C ASP A 88 4.57 -13.17 -14.13
N ASN A 89 4.68 -11.92 -14.60
CA ASN A 89 5.35 -10.85 -13.87
C ASN A 89 4.44 -10.11 -12.89
N ILE A 90 3.20 -10.58 -12.70
CA ILE A 90 2.19 -9.96 -11.84
C ILE A 90 1.91 -10.84 -10.64
N LEU A 91 2.06 -10.31 -9.46
CA LEU A 91 1.74 -10.94 -8.19
C LEU A 91 0.59 -10.21 -7.50
N ILE A 92 -0.46 -10.93 -7.15
CA ILE A 92 -1.60 -10.37 -6.40
C ILE A 92 -1.27 -10.40 -4.91
N THR A 93 -1.46 -9.28 -4.24
CA THR A 93 -1.15 -9.11 -2.82
C THR A 93 -2.35 -8.59 -2.04
N ALA A 94 -2.30 -8.69 -0.72
CA ALA A 94 -3.31 -8.14 0.18
C ALA A 94 -3.12 -6.62 0.35
N GLY A 95 -3.13 -5.88 -0.76
CA GLY A 95 -2.99 -4.43 -0.81
C GLY A 95 -1.54 -3.95 -0.98
N GLY A 96 -1.39 -2.65 -1.29
CA GLY A 96 -0.11 -2.04 -1.67
C GLY A 96 0.99 -2.14 -0.60
N MET A 97 0.64 -2.07 0.68
CA MET A 97 1.63 -2.24 1.76
C MET A 97 2.23 -3.64 1.79
N HIS A 98 1.42 -4.67 1.51
CA HIS A 98 1.93 -6.03 1.42
C HIS A 98 2.87 -6.16 0.21
N ALA A 99 2.52 -5.57 -0.93
CA ALA A 99 3.40 -5.56 -2.11
C ALA A 99 4.76 -4.90 -1.80
N LEU A 100 4.75 -3.72 -1.19
CA LEU A 100 5.97 -2.99 -0.81
C LEU A 100 6.81 -3.76 0.20
N ASP A 101 6.18 -4.40 1.18
CA ASP A 101 6.89 -5.22 2.17
C ASP A 101 7.53 -6.47 1.53
N LEU A 102 6.86 -7.11 0.58
CA LEU A 102 7.43 -8.22 -0.19
C LEU A 102 8.65 -7.77 -1.01
N VAL A 103 8.59 -6.61 -1.67
CA VAL A 103 9.76 -6.06 -2.37
C VAL A 103 10.90 -5.83 -1.41
N ALA A 104 10.65 -5.22 -0.26
CA ALA A 104 11.69 -4.98 0.75
C ALA A 104 12.26 -6.27 1.37
N GLN A 105 11.54 -7.39 1.29
CA GLN A 105 12.02 -8.69 1.74
C GLN A 105 12.84 -9.43 0.69
N THR A 106 12.47 -9.31 -0.58
CA THR A 106 13.01 -10.13 -1.66
C THR A 106 14.15 -9.46 -2.42
N VAL A 107 14.15 -8.13 -2.47
CA VAL A 107 15.21 -7.37 -3.11
C VAL A 107 16.26 -7.00 -2.06
N ASN A 108 17.53 -7.25 -2.37
CA ASN A 108 18.63 -6.79 -1.51
C ASN A 108 18.78 -5.28 -1.65
N ILE A 109 18.09 -4.53 -0.79
CA ILE A 109 18.10 -3.07 -0.79
C ILE A 109 19.15 -2.60 0.21
N GLY A 110 20.26 -2.06 -0.27
CA GLY A 110 21.29 -1.46 0.59
C GLY A 110 20.79 -0.16 1.22
N LYS A 111 20.27 0.75 0.40
CA LYS A 111 19.71 2.04 0.84
C LYS A 111 18.52 2.42 -0.04
N LEU A 112 17.50 3.04 0.56
CA LEU A 112 16.34 3.57 -0.15
C LEU A 112 16.28 5.10 -0.01
N PHE A 113 16.10 5.80 -1.13
CA PHE A 113 15.83 7.23 -1.12
C PHE A 113 14.33 7.48 -1.07
N LEU A 114 13.90 8.36 -0.15
CA LEU A 114 12.50 8.74 0.03
C LEU A 114 12.36 10.25 -0.18
N PRO A 115 11.31 10.73 -0.89
CA PRO A 115 11.02 12.16 -0.89
C PRO A 115 10.72 12.63 0.53
N SER A 116 11.01 13.89 0.88
CA SER A 116 10.75 14.44 2.21
C SER A 116 9.28 14.37 2.62
N TYR A 117 8.37 14.42 1.64
CA TYR A 117 6.94 14.23 1.83
C TYR A 117 6.53 12.83 1.34
N TYR A 118 6.40 11.89 2.26
CA TYR A 118 6.03 10.52 1.97
C TYR A 118 4.99 9.99 2.97
N TRP A 119 4.33 8.93 2.60
CA TRP A 119 3.42 8.24 3.50
C TRP A 119 4.21 7.54 4.62
N GLY A 120 3.98 7.94 5.87
CA GLY A 120 4.78 7.53 7.04
C GLY A 120 4.88 6.02 7.29
N CYS A 121 4.07 5.20 6.61
CA CYS A 121 4.20 3.75 6.66
C CYS A 121 5.48 3.24 5.99
N TYR A 122 6.01 3.93 4.98
CA TYR A 122 7.25 3.53 4.31
C TYR A 122 8.41 3.48 5.30
N PHE A 123 8.62 4.55 6.04
CA PHE A 123 9.68 4.60 7.05
C PHE A 123 9.55 3.48 8.10
N LYS A 124 8.31 3.21 8.57
CA LYS A 124 8.07 2.16 9.56
C LYS A 124 8.39 0.78 9.00
N MET A 125 8.00 0.49 7.77
CA MET A 125 8.29 -0.76 7.08
C MET A 125 9.81 -0.95 6.90
N LEU A 126 10.51 0.06 6.37
CA LEU A 126 11.95 0.02 6.18
C LEU A 126 12.69 -0.21 7.50
N LYS A 127 12.26 0.46 8.58
CA LYS A 127 12.83 0.26 9.91
C LYS A 127 12.65 -1.17 10.42
N ILE A 128 11.48 -1.78 10.20
CA ILE A 128 11.22 -3.18 10.56
C ILE A 128 12.12 -4.12 9.76
N ARG A 129 12.39 -3.79 8.52
CA ARG A 129 13.24 -4.58 7.59
C ARG A 129 14.72 -4.25 7.70
N SER A 130 15.09 -3.33 8.60
CA SER A 130 16.48 -2.86 8.76
C SER A 130 17.09 -2.30 7.46
N VAL A 131 16.25 -1.71 6.60
CA VAL A 131 16.67 -1.03 5.38
C VAL A 131 17.00 0.42 5.73
N GLU A 132 18.20 0.86 5.38
CA GLU A 132 18.61 2.25 5.54
C GLU A 132 17.84 3.16 4.56
N SER A 133 17.44 4.34 5.01
CA SER A 133 16.78 5.32 4.16
C SER A 133 17.37 6.72 4.32
N GLU A 134 17.40 7.47 3.22
CA GLU A 134 17.81 8.86 3.18
C GLU A 134 16.74 9.71 2.47
N GLY A 135 16.46 10.91 3.00
CA GLY A 135 15.45 11.81 2.43
C GLY A 135 16.03 12.72 1.35
N TYR A 136 15.19 13.09 0.38
CA TYR A 136 15.48 14.13 -0.61
C TYR A 136 14.29 15.08 -0.77
N ASP A 137 14.58 16.36 -1.06
CA ASP A 137 13.54 17.41 -1.17
C ASP A 137 13.12 17.64 -2.62
N SER A 138 14.04 17.48 -3.55
CA SER A 138 13.81 17.72 -4.97
C SER A 138 14.46 16.66 -5.85
N GLN A 139 14.03 16.58 -7.10
CA GLN A 139 14.68 15.68 -8.09
C GLN A 139 16.16 16.04 -8.31
N SER A 140 16.52 17.33 -8.20
CA SER A 140 17.91 17.78 -8.30
C SER A 140 18.79 17.27 -7.16
N ASP A 141 18.21 17.05 -5.97
CA ASP A 141 18.95 16.47 -4.85
C ASP A 141 19.14 14.96 -5.01
N LEU A 142 18.15 14.28 -5.61
CA LEU A 142 18.15 12.83 -5.79
C LEU A 142 19.29 12.38 -6.74
N LEU A 143 19.54 13.10 -7.84
CA LEU A 143 20.54 12.70 -8.83
C LEU A 143 21.95 12.57 -8.24
N PRO A 144 22.50 13.57 -7.52
CA PRO A 144 23.79 13.44 -6.85
C PRO A 144 23.82 12.36 -5.76
N MET A 145 22.67 12.02 -5.16
CA MET A 145 22.58 10.94 -4.19
C MET A 145 22.73 9.57 -4.86
N ILE A 146 22.16 9.41 -6.05
CA ILE A 146 22.29 8.18 -6.86
C ILE A 146 23.74 8.01 -7.32
N ASP A 147 24.37 9.08 -7.77
CA ASP A 147 25.77 9.05 -8.25
C ASP A 147 26.74 8.59 -7.16
N ARG A 148 26.49 8.96 -5.89
CA ARG A 148 27.28 8.49 -4.74
C ARG A 148 27.19 6.98 -4.47
N LEU A 149 26.16 6.30 -4.98
CA LEU A 149 26.04 4.85 -4.84
C LEU A 149 26.79 4.06 -5.90
N GLN A 150 27.20 4.73 -6.98
CA GLN A 150 27.90 4.10 -8.11
C GLN A 150 29.44 4.17 -8.00
N GLY A 151 29.97 4.91 -7.04
CA GLY A 151 31.38 5.04 -6.72
C GLY A 151 31.79 4.21 -5.52
#